data_79948cf146c28b7a45312982a0e83036
#
_entry.id   79948cf146c28b7a45312982a0e83036
#
_cell.length_a   1.000
_cell.length_b   1.000
_cell.length_c   1.000
_cell.angle_alpha   90.00
_cell.angle_beta   90.00
_cell.angle_gamma   90.00
#
_symmetry.space_group_name_H-M   'P 1'
#
loop_
_entity.id
_entity.type
_entity.pdbx_description
1 polymer ?
#
loop_
_entity_poly.entity_id
_entity_poly.type
_entity_poly.pdbx_seq_one_letter_code
_entity_poly.pdbx_strand_id
1 'polypeptide(L)'
;MDTTRRKIIQSIAAAGVAAAVPGVANAVLSGTITGLPVAGTIPNSGGPQPERPGLGGTDPGPRNSAIDSQNPDLLAAPPTDAGDVPNLMWPFSLSHNRLTPGGWARQTTIREFPVSVEMAGVDMRLNPGAIRELHWHPEGEWGYVTVGSVQITCLDTDGRMFVDNLNQGDLWYFPNAYPHSIQAFGQGSEFLLVFTDGGFSENDTFLLSDAFAHIPKDVLAKNFGVPVSEVSNLVSPSQRWIYAGQVPPTNVNVPHPYGNPPQAFSYHMSNNTPVLQTSAGTVRIVDGSSFPVTGISLALVTVNPGHMREIHWHSNDEWQYYISGTARQTAFASAGEARTFDYQAGAVGYVPSNYIHYIENTGKTPLQFMEIFRTNKYEDFSLAQWMGVTPPWLVQGDLNVSQSFMNELPKTKPIIV
;
A
#
# COMPACT_ATOMS: atom_id res chain seq x y z
N MET A 1 25.51 25.37 -6.70
CA MET A 1 25.35 24.52 -7.88
C MET A 1 26.69 23.84 -8.09
N ASP A 2 26.80 22.62 -7.63
CA ASP A 2 28.07 21.90 -7.58
C ASP A 2 28.22 21.01 -8.80
N THR A 3 29.20 21.29 -9.63
CA THR A 3 29.52 20.63 -10.89
C THR A 3 30.28 19.30 -10.69
N THR A 4 30.40 18.82 -9.48
CA THR A 4 31.21 17.65 -9.10
C THR A 4 30.51 16.32 -9.24
N ARG A 5 29.18 16.30 -9.37
CA ARG A 5 28.38 15.04 -9.49
C ARG A 5 28.21 14.47 -10.91
N ARG A 6 28.67 15.20 -11.94
CA ARG A 6 28.51 14.74 -13.34
C ARG A 6 29.72 13.99 -13.94
N LYS A 7 30.79 13.77 -13.19
CA LYS A 7 32.02 13.16 -13.73
C LYS A 7 32.29 11.70 -13.33
N ILE A 8 31.40 11.05 -12.58
CA ILE A 8 31.60 9.65 -12.12
C ILE A 8 30.93 8.59 -13.02
N ILE A 9 30.10 8.96 -13.97
CA ILE A 9 29.37 7.99 -14.82
C ILE A 9 30.02 7.75 -16.20
N GLN A 10 31.12 8.39 -16.56
CA GLN A 10 31.73 8.24 -17.89
C GLN A 10 33.09 7.53 -17.92
N SER A 11 33.49 6.79 -16.91
CA SER A 11 34.81 6.16 -16.88
C SER A 11 34.86 4.64 -16.66
N ILE A 12 33.78 3.89 -17.01
CA ILE A 12 33.83 2.44 -17.04
C ILE A 12 33.32 1.95 -18.39
N ALA A 13 34.09 2.20 -19.41
CA ALA A 13 34.02 1.49 -20.68
C ALA A 13 35.39 1.59 -21.36
N ALA A 14 36.22 0.61 -21.12
CA ALA A 14 37.33 0.10 -21.93
C ALA A 14 38.53 -0.33 -21.09
N ALA A 15 38.55 -1.58 -20.67
CA ALA A 15 39.78 -2.35 -20.54
C ALA A 15 39.40 -3.85 -20.42
N GLY A 16 39.17 -4.49 -21.53
CA GLY A 16 39.18 -5.93 -21.62
C GLY A 16 40.63 -6.47 -21.46
N VAL A 17 40.91 -7.09 -20.36
CA VAL A 17 42.07 -7.99 -20.24
C VAL A 17 41.56 -9.39 -19.94
N ALA A 18 41.58 -10.24 -20.94
CA ALA A 18 41.39 -11.66 -20.79
C ALA A 18 42.59 -12.25 -20.04
N ALA A 19 42.40 -12.59 -18.77
CA ALA A 19 43.30 -13.48 -18.06
C ALA A 19 42.70 -14.87 -18.14
N ALA A 20 43.32 -15.75 -18.96
CA ALA A 20 43.01 -17.17 -19.01
C ALA A 20 43.42 -17.79 -17.69
N VAL A 21 42.45 -18.32 -16.92
CA VAL A 21 42.69 -19.26 -15.82
C VAL A 21 42.64 -20.67 -16.40
N PRO A 22 43.72 -21.46 -16.33
CA PRO A 22 43.65 -22.82 -16.78
C PRO A 22 43.05 -23.73 -15.70
N GLY A 23 42.06 -24.54 -16.10
CA GLY A 23 41.72 -25.77 -15.37
C GLY A 23 40.44 -25.73 -14.52
N VAL A 24 39.30 -25.35 -15.09
CA VAL A 24 38.02 -25.92 -14.66
C VAL A 24 37.45 -26.70 -15.83
N ALA A 25 37.53 -28.02 -15.74
CA ALA A 25 36.90 -28.92 -16.68
C ALA A 25 35.41 -28.58 -16.75
N ASN A 26 34.92 -28.27 -17.95
CA ASN A 26 33.49 -28.23 -18.26
C ASN A 26 32.89 -29.62 -17.92
N ALA A 27 32.39 -29.78 -16.71
CA ALA A 27 31.39 -30.79 -16.44
C ALA A 27 30.14 -30.34 -17.17
N VAL A 28 30.01 -30.71 -18.44
CA VAL A 28 28.71 -30.73 -19.12
C VAL A 28 27.86 -31.67 -18.26
N LEU A 29 27.00 -31.12 -17.44
CA LEU A 29 25.89 -31.83 -16.85
C LEU A 29 24.98 -32.23 -18.02
N SER A 30 25.31 -33.35 -18.67
CA SER A 30 24.36 -34.06 -19.52
C SER A 30 23.37 -34.84 -18.63
N GLY A 31 22.74 -34.14 -17.72
CA GLY A 31 21.51 -34.56 -17.10
C GLY A 31 20.40 -34.12 -18.03
N THR A 32 19.84 -35.05 -18.77
CA THR A 32 18.55 -34.84 -19.42
C THR A 32 17.58 -34.47 -18.30
N ILE A 33 17.21 -33.20 -18.19
CA ILE A 33 16.14 -32.78 -17.30
C ILE A 33 14.87 -33.33 -17.98
N THR A 34 14.56 -34.59 -17.67
CA THR A 34 13.32 -35.25 -18.08
C THR A 34 12.23 -34.60 -17.23
N GLY A 35 11.40 -33.75 -17.84
CA GLY A 35 10.24 -33.14 -17.21
C GLY A 35 10.00 -31.67 -17.45
N LEU A 36 10.92 -30.96 -18.11
CA LEU A 36 10.58 -29.64 -18.60
C LEU A 36 9.74 -29.76 -19.88
N PRO A 37 8.64 -29.05 -20.02
CA PRO A 37 7.88 -29.01 -21.28
C PRO A 37 8.83 -28.54 -22.39
N VAL A 38 8.85 -29.25 -23.48
CA VAL A 38 9.53 -28.80 -24.71
C VAL A 38 8.86 -27.51 -25.15
N ALA A 39 9.66 -26.53 -25.59
CA ALA A 39 9.14 -25.28 -26.13
C ALA A 39 8.03 -25.59 -27.19
N GLY A 40 6.82 -25.13 -26.93
CA GLY A 40 5.62 -25.43 -27.75
C GLY A 40 4.59 -26.34 -27.08
N THR A 41 4.90 -27.00 -25.96
CA THR A 41 3.94 -27.79 -25.16
C THR A 41 3.83 -27.27 -23.74
N ILE A 42 3.57 -25.99 -23.60
CA ILE A 42 3.19 -25.44 -22.29
C ILE A 42 1.81 -26.02 -21.98
N PRO A 43 1.65 -26.79 -20.88
CA PRO A 43 0.33 -27.25 -20.49
C PRO A 43 -0.53 -26.00 -20.36
N ASN A 44 -1.66 -25.98 -21.03
CA ASN A 44 -2.65 -24.93 -20.85
C ASN A 44 -3.07 -24.99 -19.37
N SER A 45 -2.50 -24.12 -18.55
CA SER A 45 -2.75 -24.08 -17.10
C SER A 45 -4.14 -23.54 -16.75
N GLY A 46 -5.00 -23.37 -17.75
CA GLY A 46 -6.38 -22.87 -17.60
C GLY A 46 -6.46 -21.37 -17.26
N GLY A 47 -5.30 -20.71 -17.07
CA GLY A 47 -5.23 -19.27 -16.92
C GLY A 47 -5.10 -18.56 -18.26
N PRO A 48 -5.53 -17.30 -18.35
CA PRO A 48 -5.31 -16.50 -19.54
C PRO A 48 -3.82 -16.40 -19.85
N GLN A 49 -3.47 -16.55 -21.11
CA GLN A 49 -2.10 -16.36 -21.59
C GLN A 49 -1.95 -14.91 -22.04
N PRO A 50 -0.89 -14.18 -21.61
CA PRO A 50 -0.63 -12.88 -22.18
C PRO A 50 -0.37 -13.03 -23.69
N GLU A 51 -1.27 -12.48 -24.48
CA GLU A 51 -1.12 -12.39 -25.92
C GLU A 51 -0.85 -10.94 -26.29
N ARG A 52 0.18 -10.73 -27.09
CA ARG A 52 0.38 -9.44 -27.76
C ARG A 52 -0.18 -9.56 -29.16
N PRO A 53 -1.35 -9.00 -29.45
CA PRO A 53 -1.97 -9.12 -30.77
C PRO A 53 -0.98 -8.68 -31.87
N GLY A 54 -0.77 -9.53 -32.84
CA GLY A 54 0.08 -9.25 -34.00
C GLY A 54 1.58 -9.47 -33.81
N LEU A 55 2.08 -9.81 -32.61
CA LEU A 55 3.51 -10.01 -32.37
C LEU A 55 3.91 -11.47 -32.17
N GLY A 56 2.94 -12.39 -32.07
CA GLY A 56 3.20 -13.83 -31.96
C GLY A 56 4.01 -14.27 -30.73
N GLY A 57 4.26 -13.36 -29.80
CA GLY A 57 5.03 -13.66 -28.60
C GLY A 57 4.13 -14.18 -27.49
N THR A 58 4.51 -15.30 -26.89
CA THR A 58 3.95 -15.81 -25.65
C THR A 58 4.99 -15.72 -24.54
N ASP A 59 4.54 -15.69 -23.27
CA ASP A 59 5.40 -15.81 -22.14
C ASP A 59 6.15 -17.15 -22.21
N PRO A 60 7.50 -17.16 -22.12
CA PRO A 60 8.31 -18.37 -22.32
C PRO A 60 8.11 -19.45 -21.26
N GLY A 61 7.37 -19.20 -20.15
CA GLY A 61 7.13 -20.23 -19.12
C GLY A 61 8.37 -20.99 -18.63
N PRO A 62 8.26 -21.87 -17.65
CA PRO A 62 7.03 -22.41 -17.06
C PRO A 62 6.28 -21.35 -16.24
N ARG A 63 4.96 -21.40 -16.27
CA ARG A 63 4.10 -20.44 -15.59
C ARG A 63 3.73 -20.91 -14.20
N ASN A 64 3.62 -19.98 -13.27
CA ASN A 64 3.05 -20.19 -11.95
C ASN A 64 1.62 -19.65 -11.92
N SER A 65 0.63 -20.53 -12.09
CA SER A 65 -0.78 -20.12 -12.18
C SER A 65 -1.29 -19.43 -10.91
N ALA A 66 -0.72 -19.72 -9.75
CA ALA A 66 -1.07 -19.04 -8.51
C ALA A 66 -0.58 -17.60 -8.50
N ILE A 67 0.64 -17.31 -8.96
CA ILE A 67 1.16 -15.96 -9.12
C ILE A 67 0.42 -15.24 -10.25
N ASP A 68 0.23 -15.89 -11.38
CA ASP A 68 -0.48 -15.31 -12.52
C ASP A 68 -1.90 -14.88 -12.15
N SER A 69 -2.60 -15.69 -11.33
CA SER A 69 -3.95 -15.34 -10.87
C SER A 69 -3.98 -14.16 -9.90
N GLN A 70 -2.88 -13.90 -9.21
CA GLN A 70 -2.73 -12.74 -8.30
C GLN A 70 -2.21 -11.50 -9.02
N ASN A 71 -1.77 -11.62 -10.24
CA ASN A 71 -1.29 -10.53 -11.08
C ASN A 71 -1.89 -10.66 -12.48
N PRO A 72 -3.21 -10.43 -12.62
CA PRO A 72 -3.88 -10.58 -13.91
C PRO A 72 -3.35 -9.54 -14.89
N ASP A 73 -2.87 -10.03 -16.03
CA ASP A 73 -2.54 -9.19 -17.15
C ASP A 73 -3.82 -8.88 -17.92
N LEU A 74 -3.99 -7.65 -18.36
CA LEU A 74 -5.09 -7.29 -19.22
C LEU A 74 -4.78 -7.81 -20.64
N LEU A 75 -5.37 -8.95 -20.98
CA LEU A 75 -5.09 -9.64 -22.24
C LEU A 75 -5.70 -8.96 -23.46
N ALA A 76 -6.81 -8.25 -23.26
CA ALA A 76 -7.54 -7.54 -24.30
C ALA A 76 -7.84 -6.13 -23.81
N ALA A 77 -6.88 -5.23 -24.03
CA ALA A 77 -7.08 -3.81 -23.75
C ALA A 77 -8.27 -3.28 -24.55
N PRO A 78 -9.12 -2.42 -23.97
CA PRO A 78 -10.17 -1.76 -24.72
C PRO A 78 -9.55 -0.89 -25.83
N PRO A 79 -10.25 -0.68 -26.95
CA PRO A 79 -9.72 0.09 -28.10
C PRO A 79 -9.50 1.58 -27.75
N THR A 80 -9.91 2.01 -26.58
CA THR A 80 -9.70 3.35 -26.03
C THR A 80 -8.35 3.50 -25.32
N ASP A 81 -7.65 2.39 -25.01
CA ASP A 81 -6.29 2.48 -24.45
C ASP A 81 -5.34 3.02 -25.52
N ALA A 82 -4.53 4.01 -25.15
CA ALA A 82 -3.62 4.70 -26.05
C ALA A 82 -2.47 5.34 -25.25
N GLY A 83 -1.34 5.57 -25.94
CA GLY A 83 -0.19 6.26 -25.35
C GLY A 83 0.63 5.37 -24.44
N ASP A 84 1.34 5.98 -23.47
CA ASP A 84 2.38 5.35 -22.68
C ASP A 84 2.16 5.58 -21.17
N VAL A 85 0.92 5.38 -20.67
CA VAL A 85 0.61 5.45 -19.25
C VAL A 85 1.43 4.40 -18.48
N PRO A 86 2.18 4.78 -17.42
CA PRO A 86 2.99 3.85 -16.66
C PRO A 86 2.14 2.75 -16.02
N ASN A 87 2.79 1.72 -15.48
CA ASN A 87 2.08 0.71 -14.71
C ASN A 87 1.54 1.31 -13.40
N LEU A 88 0.22 1.27 -13.21
CA LEU A 88 -0.49 1.79 -12.02
C LEU A 88 -0.93 0.68 -11.06
N MET A 89 -0.39 -0.53 -11.17
CA MET A 89 -0.77 -1.67 -10.34
C MET A 89 0.46 -2.43 -9.83
N TRP A 90 0.42 -2.85 -8.56
CA TRP A 90 1.40 -3.75 -7.95
C TRP A 90 0.74 -4.67 -6.91
N PRO A 91 0.77 -6.01 -7.07
CA PRO A 91 0.26 -6.92 -6.05
C PRO A 91 1.30 -7.14 -4.94
N PHE A 92 0.89 -7.11 -3.68
CA PHE A 92 1.78 -7.40 -2.55
C PHE A 92 2.41 -8.81 -2.62
N SER A 93 1.74 -9.74 -3.30
CA SER A 93 2.27 -11.11 -3.49
C SER A 93 3.61 -11.15 -4.24
N LEU A 94 3.94 -10.13 -5.03
CA LEU A 94 5.21 -9.98 -5.74
C LEU A 94 6.28 -9.27 -4.90
N SER A 95 5.91 -8.66 -3.79
CA SER A 95 6.86 -7.99 -2.90
C SER A 95 7.68 -8.99 -2.09
N HIS A 96 8.92 -8.61 -1.78
CA HIS A 96 9.76 -9.39 -0.88
C HIS A 96 9.08 -9.56 0.48
N ASN A 97 9.13 -10.77 1.02
CA ASN A 97 8.55 -11.08 2.32
C ASN A 97 9.67 -11.21 3.37
N ARG A 98 9.73 -10.26 4.30
CA ARG A 98 10.60 -10.35 5.48
C ARG A 98 9.95 -11.26 6.51
N LEU A 99 10.50 -12.45 6.68
CA LEU A 99 10.04 -13.42 7.68
C LEU A 99 10.79 -13.22 9.00
N THR A 100 10.06 -13.24 10.10
CA THR A 100 10.59 -13.12 11.48
C THR A 100 9.91 -14.15 12.38
N PRO A 101 10.47 -14.41 13.60
CA PRO A 101 9.81 -15.33 14.54
C PRO A 101 8.41 -14.91 14.99
N GLY A 102 8.12 -13.61 14.96
CA GLY A 102 6.83 -13.06 15.40
C GLY A 102 5.82 -12.82 14.27
N GLY A 103 6.21 -12.96 13.00
CA GLY A 103 5.34 -12.66 11.87
C GLY A 103 6.11 -12.35 10.60
N TRP A 104 5.50 -11.56 9.72
CA TRP A 104 6.13 -11.16 8.46
C TRP A 104 5.67 -9.76 8.01
N ALA A 105 6.43 -9.17 7.10
CA ALA A 105 6.09 -7.91 6.44
C ALA A 105 6.45 -7.95 4.95
N ARG A 106 5.62 -7.32 4.13
CA ARG A 106 5.84 -7.06 2.71
C ARG A 106 5.66 -5.58 2.45
N GLN A 107 6.54 -4.98 1.69
CA GLN A 107 6.44 -3.56 1.36
C GLN A 107 6.24 -3.31 -0.13
N THR A 108 5.60 -2.20 -0.46
CA THR A 108 5.46 -1.64 -1.80
C THR A 108 5.89 -0.19 -1.75
N THR A 109 7.04 0.10 -2.33
CA THR A 109 7.68 1.41 -2.32
C THR A 109 8.01 1.82 -3.76
N ILE A 110 8.59 2.99 -3.96
CA ILE A 110 9.08 3.43 -5.28
C ILE A 110 10.08 2.46 -5.92
N ARG A 111 10.63 1.50 -5.18
CA ARG A 111 11.56 0.48 -5.72
C ARG A 111 10.83 -0.57 -6.53
N GLU A 112 9.72 -1.06 -5.99
CA GLU A 112 8.86 -2.07 -6.62
C GLU A 112 7.82 -1.42 -7.52
N PHE A 113 7.32 -0.25 -7.13
CA PHE A 113 6.22 0.46 -7.76
C PHE A 113 6.59 1.94 -7.99
N PRO A 114 7.37 2.25 -9.03
CA PRO A 114 8.00 3.56 -9.23
C PRO A 114 7.05 4.76 -9.34
N VAL A 115 5.79 4.54 -9.66
CA VAL A 115 4.77 5.61 -9.73
C VAL A 115 4.33 6.07 -8.34
N SER A 116 4.48 5.25 -7.30
CA SER A 116 4.02 5.52 -5.93
C SER A 116 5.00 6.45 -5.19
N VAL A 117 5.11 7.70 -5.64
CA VAL A 117 6.12 8.66 -5.14
C VAL A 117 5.75 9.32 -3.82
N GLU A 118 4.45 9.49 -3.56
CA GLU A 118 3.95 10.21 -2.37
C GLU A 118 3.72 9.30 -1.17
N MET A 119 3.47 8.00 -1.41
CA MET A 119 3.10 7.04 -0.37
C MET A 119 3.74 5.68 -0.63
N ALA A 120 4.03 4.96 0.45
CA ALA A 120 4.46 3.57 0.41
C ALA A 120 3.51 2.72 1.28
N GLY A 121 3.32 1.46 0.91
CA GLY A 121 2.49 0.52 1.65
C GLY A 121 3.30 -0.61 2.28
N VAL A 122 2.86 -1.10 3.44
CA VAL A 122 3.35 -2.34 4.06
C VAL A 122 2.17 -3.19 4.49
N ASP A 123 2.14 -4.43 4.04
CA ASP A 123 1.26 -5.46 4.57
C ASP A 123 2.02 -6.26 5.61
N MET A 124 1.54 -6.22 6.86
CA MET A 124 2.22 -6.82 8.02
C MET A 124 1.31 -7.80 8.76
N ARG A 125 1.88 -8.95 9.09
CA ARG A 125 1.25 -9.96 9.93
C ARG A 125 2.01 -10.17 11.22
N LEU A 126 1.30 -10.09 12.36
CA LEU A 126 1.78 -10.48 13.67
C LEU A 126 1.10 -11.78 14.11
N ASN A 127 1.90 -12.75 14.56
CA ASN A 127 1.42 -13.97 15.21
C ASN A 127 0.75 -13.62 16.56
N PRO A 128 -0.04 -14.54 17.17
CA PRO A 128 -0.64 -14.31 18.48
C PRO A 128 0.40 -13.84 19.51
N GLY A 129 0.13 -12.67 20.13
CA GLY A 129 1.00 -12.04 21.12
C GLY A 129 2.28 -11.40 20.58
N ALA A 130 2.60 -11.55 19.29
CA ALA A 130 3.80 -10.97 18.71
C ALA A 130 3.76 -9.44 18.71
N ILE A 131 4.95 -8.87 18.75
CA ILE A 131 5.19 -7.45 18.92
C ILE A 131 6.01 -6.92 17.73
N ARG A 132 5.50 -5.91 17.05
CA ARG A 132 6.33 -4.95 16.30
C ARG A 132 6.99 -4.07 17.34
N GLU A 133 8.32 -4.15 17.44
CA GLU A 133 9.04 -3.57 18.58
C GLU A 133 8.86 -2.05 18.69
N LEU A 134 9.22 -1.49 19.85
CA LEU A 134 9.28 -0.04 20.05
C LEU A 134 10.24 0.59 19.05
N HIS A 135 9.72 1.52 18.25
CA HIS A 135 10.46 2.12 17.14
C HIS A 135 9.88 3.49 16.78
N TRP A 136 10.57 4.19 15.90
CA TRP A 136 10.12 5.42 15.25
C TRP A 136 10.76 5.53 13.86
N HIS A 137 10.22 6.38 13.03
CA HIS A 137 10.69 6.66 11.67
C HIS A 137 10.34 8.09 11.25
N PRO A 138 10.99 8.65 10.21
CA PRO A 138 10.74 10.02 9.75
C PRO A 138 9.33 10.26 9.19
N GLU A 139 8.72 9.23 8.62
CA GLU A 139 7.42 9.32 7.97
C GLU A 139 6.28 9.28 8.99
N GLY A 140 5.13 9.88 8.64
CA GLY A 140 3.87 9.56 9.30
C GLY A 140 3.40 8.17 8.90
N GLU A 141 2.89 7.38 9.87
CA GLU A 141 2.35 6.04 9.66
C GLU A 141 0.84 6.05 9.85
N TRP A 142 0.11 5.66 8.83
CA TRP A 142 -1.29 5.33 8.90
C TRP A 142 -1.46 3.81 8.86
N GLY A 143 -2.35 3.26 9.69
CA GLY A 143 -2.59 1.82 9.74
C GLY A 143 -4.06 1.45 9.78
N TYR A 144 -4.40 0.28 9.22
CA TYR A 144 -5.74 -0.28 9.19
C TYR A 144 -5.70 -1.77 9.48
N VAL A 145 -6.50 -2.22 10.45
CA VAL A 145 -6.59 -3.64 10.81
C VAL A 145 -7.44 -4.39 9.80
N THR A 146 -6.82 -5.24 8.99
CA THR A 146 -7.51 -6.09 7.99
C THR A 146 -8.05 -7.38 8.61
N VAL A 147 -7.34 -7.97 9.57
CA VAL A 147 -7.72 -9.21 10.25
C VAL A 147 -7.28 -9.18 11.72
N GLY A 148 -8.12 -9.66 12.62
CA GLY A 148 -7.79 -9.81 14.04
C GLY A 148 -7.87 -8.51 14.81
N SER A 149 -6.97 -8.35 15.80
CA SER A 149 -6.94 -7.18 16.67
C SER A 149 -5.56 -6.90 17.21
N VAL A 150 -5.28 -5.63 17.49
CA VAL A 150 -3.99 -5.16 18.00
C VAL A 150 -4.17 -4.21 19.18
N GLN A 151 -3.17 -4.16 20.04
CA GLN A 151 -2.94 -3.05 20.96
C GLN A 151 -1.84 -2.17 20.37
N ILE A 152 -2.10 -0.88 20.29
CA ILE A 152 -1.12 0.12 19.86
C ILE A 152 -0.67 0.95 21.06
N THR A 153 0.59 1.42 21.01
CA THR A 153 1.11 2.43 21.94
C THR A 153 1.74 3.56 21.15
N CYS A 154 1.59 4.80 21.62
CA CYS A 154 2.23 5.96 21.00
C CYS A 154 2.53 7.01 22.07
N LEU A 155 3.73 7.59 22.07
CA LEU A 155 4.13 8.67 22.96
C LEU A 155 4.13 9.98 22.21
N ASP A 156 3.42 11.01 22.72
CA ASP A 156 3.48 12.34 22.15
C ASP A 156 4.71 13.14 22.60
N THR A 157 4.92 14.31 22.03
CA THR A 157 6.06 15.18 22.32
C THR A 157 6.02 15.83 23.71
N ASP A 158 4.86 15.81 24.37
CA ASP A 158 4.67 16.29 25.74
C ASP A 158 4.85 15.16 26.79
N GLY A 159 5.24 13.96 26.35
CA GLY A 159 5.47 12.80 27.21
C GLY A 159 4.18 12.10 27.66
N ARG A 160 3.09 12.23 26.92
CA ARG A 160 1.81 11.57 27.20
C ARG A 160 1.73 10.25 26.44
N MET A 161 1.56 9.15 27.18
CA MET A 161 1.42 7.82 26.59
C MET A 161 -0.03 7.57 26.18
N PHE A 162 -0.21 7.15 24.93
CA PHE A 162 -1.47 6.64 24.39
C PHE A 162 -1.41 5.13 24.27
N VAL A 163 -2.47 4.44 24.71
CA VAL A 163 -2.65 3.00 24.52
C VAL A 163 -4.09 2.76 24.13
N ASP A 164 -4.31 1.99 23.05
CA ASP A 164 -5.65 1.60 22.63
C ASP A 164 -5.67 0.22 21.99
N ASN A 165 -6.85 -0.40 21.99
CA ASN A 165 -7.11 -1.73 21.43
C ASN A 165 -7.99 -1.58 20.20
N LEU A 166 -7.49 -2.02 19.05
CA LEU A 166 -8.13 -1.89 17.76
C LEU A 166 -8.53 -3.25 17.21
N ASN A 167 -9.69 -3.30 16.59
CA ASN A 167 -10.25 -4.48 15.95
C ASN A 167 -10.25 -4.33 14.42
N GLN A 168 -10.56 -5.41 13.74
CA GLN A 168 -10.75 -5.37 12.29
C GLN A 168 -11.66 -4.20 11.87
N GLY A 169 -11.19 -3.39 10.94
CA GLY A 169 -11.89 -2.21 10.44
C GLY A 169 -11.52 -0.91 11.14
N ASP A 170 -10.79 -0.95 12.25
CA ASP A 170 -10.29 0.24 12.94
C ASP A 170 -8.93 0.67 12.38
N LEU A 171 -8.56 1.92 12.63
CA LEU A 171 -7.35 2.52 12.11
C LEU A 171 -6.60 3.37 13.14
N TRP A 172 -5.35 3.68 12.84
CA TRP A 172 -4.51 4.59 13.63
C TRP A 172 -3.69 5.52 12.75
N TYR A 173 -3.15 6.55 13.37
CA TYR A 173 -2.14 7.42 12.76
C TYR A 173 -1.07 7.80 13.76
N PHE A 174 0.18 7.50 13.46
CA PHE A 174 1.34 7.96 14.21
C PHE A 174 2.02 9.09 13.44
N PRO A 175 2.08 10.31 14.01
CA PRO A 175 2.85 11.39 13.41
C PRO A 175 4.33 11.03 13.27
N ASN A 176 5.01 11.67 12.33
CA ASN A 176 6.43 11.46 12.08
C ASN A 176 7.28 11.62 13.36
N ALA A 177 8.22 10.70 13.57
CA ALA A 177 9.11 10.60 14.71
C ALA A 177 8.46 10.26 16.08
N TYR A 178 7.16 9.99 16.16
CA TYR A 178 6.52 9.58 17.40
C TYR A 178 6.88 8.12 17.72
N PRO A 179 7.45 7.82 18.92
CA PRO A 179 7.77 6.46 19.31
C PRO A 179 6.49 5.64 19.54
N HIS A 180 6.45 4.45 18.96
CA HIS A 180 5.26 3.60 19.01
C HIS A 180 5.59 2.11 18.97
N SER A 181 4.58 1.28 19.21
CA SER A 181 4.63 -0.17 19.03
C SER A 181 3.25 -0.73 18.71
N ILE A 182 3.22 -1.92 18.13
CA ILE A 182 2.00 -2.64 17.78
C ILE A 182 2.12 -4.07 18.30
N GLN A 183 1.12 -4.55 19.02
CA GLN A 183 1.11 -5.91 19.54
C GLN A 183 -0.20 -6.63 19.21
N ALA A 184 -0.11 -7.83 18.67
CA ALA A 184 -1.27 -8.63 18.33
C ALA A 184 -1.91 -9.30 19.56
N PHE A 185 -3.25 -9.39 19.57
CA PHE A 185 -4.00 -10.21 20.51
C PHE A 185 -3.97 -11.71 20.15
N GLY A 186 -4.73 -12.51 20.88
CA GLY A 186 -4.63 -13.97 20.91
C GLY A 186 -4.93 -14.71 19.60
N GLN A 187 -5.47 -14.02 18.58
CA GLN A 187 -5.69 -14.60 17.22
C GLN A 187 -4.64 -14.16 16.21
N GLY A 188 -3.69 -13.32 16.64
CA GLY A 188 -2.81 -12.61 15.73
C GLY A 188 -3.54 -11.48 15.01
N SER A 189 -2.83 -10.76 14.18
CA SER A 189 -3.41 -9.67 13.39
C SER A 189 -2.68 -9.48 12.09
N GLU A 190 -3.42 -9.05 11.06
CA GLU A 190 -2.87 -8.56 9.81
C GLU A 190 -3.39 -7.14 9.61
N PHE A 191 -2.55 -6.27 9.13
CA PHE A 191 -2.87 -4.87 8.94
C PHE A 191 -2.06 -4.24 7.82
N LEU A 192 -2.69 -3.29 7.17
CA LEU A 192 -2.08 -2.45 6.18
C LEU A 192 -1.50 -1.21 6.85
N LEU A 193 -0.25 -0.86 6.51
CA LEU A 193 0.38 0.42 6.84
C LEU A 193 0.55 1.25 5.58
N VAL A 194 0.36 2.54 5.69
CA VAL A 194 0.65 3.50 4.62
C VAL A 194 1.50 4.62 5.20
N PHE A 195 2.65 4.84 4.59
CA PHE A 195 3.63 5.86 4.98
C PHE A 195 3.54 7.08 4.07
N THR A 196 3.80 8.25 4.63
CA THR A 196 3.70 9.55 3.93
C THR A 196 4.90 9.87 3.03
N ASP A 197 5.60 8.84 2.54
CA ASP A 197 6.72 8.95 1.60
C ASP A 197 6.82 7.66 0.78
N GLY A 198 6.80 7.75 -0.54
CA GLY A 198 7.00 6.60 -1.43
C GLY A 198 8.40 5.98 -1.35
N GLY A 199 9.37 6.76 -0.89
CA GLY A 199 10.74 6.32 -0.64
C GLY A 199 10.95 5.61 0.71
N PHE A 200 9.89 5.37 1.49
CA PHE A 200 9.97 4.65 2.76
C PHE A 200 10.85 3.40 2.64
N SER A 201 11.65 3.18 3.68
CA SER A 201 12.49 2.00 3.79
C SER A 201 12.39 1.44 5.21
N GLU A 202 11.97 0.20 5.32
CA GLU A 202 11.97 -0.48 6.63
C GLU A 202 13.36 -0.49 7.28
N ASN A 203 14.44 -0.44 6.49
CA ASN A 203 15.80 -0.40 7.00
C ASN A 203 16.19 0.95 7.62
N ASP A 204 15.43 2.02 7.35
CA ASP A 204 15.63 3.34 7.91
C ASP A 204 14.77 3.58 9.17
N THR A 205 14.08 2.54 9.65
CA THR A 205 13.35 2.55 10.91
C THR A 205 14.32 2.48 12.09
N PHE A 206 14.15 3.37 13.05
CA PHE A 206 14.94 3.43 14.29
C PHE A 206 14.35 2.48 15.32
N LEU A 207 15.00 1.34 15.53
CA LEU A 207 14.57 0.31 16.47
C LEU A 207 15.18 0.55 17.85
N LEU A 208 14.39 0.44 18.93
CA LEU A 208 14.90 0.62 20.28
C LEU A 208 16.00 -0.39 20.61
N SER A 209 15.84 -1.65 20.20
CA SER A 209 16.84 -2.70 20.41
C SER A 209 18.18 -2.37 19.74
N ASP A 210 18.12 -1.83 18.51
CA ASP A 210 19.30 -1.45 17.76
C ASP A 210 20.02 -0.24 18.39
N ALA A 211 19.27 0.78 18.78
CA ALA A 211 19.80 1.92 19.49
C ALA A 211 20.55 1.51 20.77
N PHE A 212 19.93 0.63 21.58
CA PHE A 212 20.58 0.12 22.80
C PHE A 212 21.80 -0.76 22.55
N ALA A 213 21.86 -1.44 21.41
CA ALA A 213 23.06 -2.21 21.03
C ALA A 213 24.25 -1.31 20.68
N HIS A 214 23.99 -0.09 20.16
CA HIS A 214 25.01 0.83 19.64
C HIS A 214 25.29 2.04 20.54
N ILE A 215 24.55 2.25 21.62
CA ILE A 215 24.86 3.28 22.63
C ILE A 215 25.80 2.70 23.68
N PRO A 216 26.90 3.38 24.06
CA PRO A 216 27.80 2.90 25.11
C PRO A 216 27.07 2.64 26.44
N LYS A 217 27.37 1.54 27.08
CA LYS A 217 26.67 1.08 28.29
C LYS A 217 26.78 2.04 29.49
N ASP A 218 27.92 2.71 29.62
CA ASP A 218 28.12 3.74 30.64
C ASP A 218 27.23 4.98 30.38
N VAL A 219 26.99 5.32 29.10
CA VAL A 219 26.08 6.40 28.72
C VAL A 219 24.63 6.02 29.04
N LEU A 220 24.21 4.78 28.71
CA LEU A 220 22.88 4.26 29.06
C LEU A 220 22.67 4.26 30.58
N ALA A 221 23.64 3.74 31.34
CA ALA A 221 23.60 3.71 32.80
C ALA A 221 23.45 5.11 33.38
N LYS A 222 24.22 6.07 32.90
CA LYS A 222 24.14 7.48 33.29
C LYS A 222 22.78 8.10 32.96
N ASN A 223 22.27 7.82 31.74
CA ASN A 223 20.97 8.35 31.30
C ASN A 223 19.81 7.88 32.18
N PHE A 224 19.84 6.61 32.59
CA PHE A 224 18.77 6.02 33.37
C PHE A 224 19.02 6.14 34.91
N GLY A 225 20.16 6.61 35.33
CA GLY A 225 20.52 6.71 36.74
C GLY A 225 20.67 5.35 37.43
N VAL A 226 21.13 4.32 36.70
CA VAL A 226 21.28 2.94 37.18
C VAL A 226 22.73 2.47 37.06
N PRO A 227 23.16 1.43 37.83
CA PRO A 227 24.48 0.82 37.66
C PRO A 227 24.67 0.24 36.25
N VAL A 228 25.90 0.22 35.74
CA VAL A 228 26.21 -0.36 34.41
C VAL A 228 25.81 -1.84 34.32
N SER A 229 25.82 -2.57 35.43
CA SER A 229 25.38 -3.98 35.48
C SER A 229 23.93 -4.18 35.06
N GLU A 230 23.04 -3.19 35.30
CA GLU A 230 21.63 -3.27 34.91
C GLU A 230 21.43 -3.13 33.39
N VAL A 231 22.35 -2.45 32.74
CA VAL A 231 22.26 -2.22 31.28
C VAL A 231 23.20 -3.13 30.47
N SER A 232 24.01 -3.93 31.11
CA SER A 232 25.03 -4.76 30.45
C SER A 232 24.43 -5.85 29.58
N ASN A 233 23.26 -6.40 29.95
CA ASN A 233 22.58 -7.50 29.29
C ASN A 233 21.33 -7.03 28.50
N LEU A 234 21.20 -5.71 28.28
CA LEU A 234 20.10 -5.20 27.46
C LEU A 234 20.28 -5.65 26.02
N VAL A 235 19.29 -6.32 25.52
CA VAL A 235 19.05 -6.73 24.14
C VAL A 235 20.22 -7.46 23.47
N SER A 236 19.99 -8.70 23.18
CA SER A 236 20.78 -9.51 22.24
C SER A 236 19.83 -10.50 21.54
N PRO A 237 19.81 -10.59 20.21
CA PRO A 237 20.50 -9.74 19.24
C PRO A 237 19.85 -8.34 19.12
N SER A 238 20.56 -7.40 18.50
CA SER A 238 20.02 -6.14 17.99
C SER A 238 19.02 -6.41 16.86
N GLN A 239 18.14 -5.44 16.58
CA GLN A 239 17.16 -5.49 15.50
C GLN A 239 16.18 -6.66 15.63
N ARG A 240 15.29 -6.56 16.58
CA ARG A 240 14.26 -7.60 16.79
C ARG A 240 13.12 -7.53 15.80
N TRP A 241 12.82 -6.36 15.27
CA TRP A 241 11.77 -6.08 14.29
C TRP A 241 10.39 -6.53 14.75
N ILE A 242 10.06 -7.79 14.50
CA ILE A 242 8.85 -8.47 14.94
C ILE A 242 9.28 -9.71 15.71
N TYR A 243 8.89 -9.80 16.97
CA TYR A 243 9.29 -10.90 17.82
C TYR A 243 8.10 -11.50 18.58
N ALA A 244 8.22 -12.77 18.95
CA ALA A 244 7.21 -13.46 19.73
C ALA A 244 7.09 -12.85 21.13
N GLY A 245 5.86 -12.62 21.57
CA GLY A 245 5.53 -12.11 22.90
C GLY A 245 4.33 -12.85 23.47
N GLN A 246 3.95 -12.49 24.70
CA GLN A 246 2.71 -12.94 25.31
C GLN A 246 1.56 -12.01 24.88
N VAL A 247 0.33 -12.54 24.84
CA VAL A 247 -0.85 -11.73 24.55
C VAL A 247 -0.96 -10.58 25.57
N PRO A 248 -1.11 -9.33 25.11
CA PRO A 248 -1.19 -8.19 26.02
C PRO A 248 -2.49 -8.20 26.84
N PRO A 249 -2.49 -7.61 28.05
CA PRO A 249 -3.72 -7.36 28.77
C PRO A 249 -4.57 -6.33 28.03
N THR A 250 -5.90 -6.48 28.08
CA THR A 250 -6.83 -5.54 27.42
C THR A 250 -6.96 -4.21 28.17
N ASN A 251 -6.75 -4.22 29.50
CA ASN A 251 -6.84 -3.04 30.33
C ASN A 251 -5.43 -2.62 30.77
N VAL A 252 -4.83 -1.71 30.01
CA VAL A 252 -3.51 -1.17 30.31
C VAL A 252 -3.68 0.24 30.86
N ASN A 253 -3.17 0.46 32.07
CA ASN A 253 -3.04 1.80 32.63
C ASN A 253 -1.56 2.05 32.95
N VAL A 254 -0.93 2.89 32.14
CA VAL A 254 0.44 3.32 32.39
C VAL A 254 0.37 4.63 33.17
N PRO A 255 0.82 4.64 34.48
CA PRO A 255 0.85 5.88 35.22
C PRO A 255 1.85 6.85 34.58
N HIS A 256 1.38 8.01 34.22
CA HIS A 256 2.24 9.07 33.69
C HIS A 256 1.76 10.45 34.20
N PRO A 257 2.69 11.39 34.48
CA PRO A 257 2.36 12.63 35.17
C PRO A 257 1.61 13.66 34.32
N TYR A 258 1.60 13.47 32.98
CA TYR A 258 1.11 14.50 32.04
C TYR A 258 -0.31 14.22 31.51
N GLY A 259 -0.95 13.14 31.97
CA GLY A 259 -2.28 12.75 31.49
C GLY A 259 -2.29 12.17 30.08
N ASN A 260 -3.47 11.97 29.50
CA ASN A 260 -3.63 11.44 28.17
C ASN A 260 -3.35 12.50 27.10
N PRO A 261 -2.93 12.13 25.89
CA PRO A 261 -2.90 13.04 24.74
C PRO A 261 -4.26 13.73 24.51
N PRO A 262 -4.27 14.99 24.08
CA PRO A 262 -5.51 15.72 23.85
C PRO A 262 -6.36 15.14 22.72
N GLN A 263 -5.72 14.35 21.84
CA GLN A 263 -6.34 13.68 20.70
C GLN A 263 -5.92 12.21 20.67
N ALA A 264 -6.84 11.33 20.32
CA ALA A 264 -6.53 9.91 20.12
C ALA A 264 -5.68 9.72 18.85
N PHE A 265 -4.73 8.77 18.91
CA PHE A 265 -3.98 8.32 17.74
C PHE A 265 -4.66 7.13 17.03
N SER A 266 -5.87 6.77 17.43
CA SER A 266 -6.71 5.73 16.86
C SER A 266 -8.08 6.28 16.46
N TYR A 267 -8.73 5.54 15.56
CA TYR A 267 -10.09 5.84 15.12
C TYR A 267 -10.88 4.55 14.89
N HIS A 268 -11.97 4.36 15.67
CA HIS A 268 -12.83 3.19 15.57
C HIS A 268 -13.84 3.32 14.42
N MET A 269 -13.36 3.13 13.18
CA MET A 269 -14.17 3.26 11.98
C MET A 269 -15.25 2.19 11.85
N SER A 270 -15.05 1.05 12.51
CA SER A 270 -16.08 -0.01 12.59
C SER A 270 -17.42 0.50 13.12
N ASN A 271 -17.40 1.57 13.94
CA ASN A 271 -18.60 2.21 14.51
C ASN A 271 -19.17 3.36 13.67
N ASN A 272 -18.53 3.69 12.53
CA ASN A 272 -18.91 4.86 11.72
C ASN A 272 -20.09 4.55 10.79
N THR A 273 -21.02 5.49 10.69
CA THR A 273 -22.08 5.46 9.67
C THR A 273 -21.45 5.79 8.30
N PRO A 274 -21.75 5.02 7.24
CA PRO A 274 -21.34 5.37 5.88
C PRO A 274 -21.88 6.75 5.47
N VAL A 275 -21.07 7.51 4.74
CA VAL A 275 -21.50 8.78 4.10
C VAL A 275 -22.42 8.54 2.91
N LEU A 276 -22.31 7.35 2.29
CA LEU A 276 -23.22 6.83 1.28
C LEU A 276 -23.58 5.40 1.61
N GLN A 277 -24.88 5.06 1.54
CA GLN A 277 -25.39 3.70 1.62
C GLN A 277 -26.58 3.55 0.68
N THR A 278 -26.40 2.77 -0.39
CA THR A 278 -27.41 2.51 -1.43
C THR A 278 -27.40 1.04 -1.82
N SER A 279 -28.30 0.64 -2.73
CA SER A 279 -28.25 -0.70 -3.35
C SER A 279 -27.00 -0.93 -4.22
N ALA A 280 -26.36 0.15 -4.69
CA ALA A 280 -25.13 0.07 -5.49
C ALA A 280 -23.88 -0.16 -4.64
N GLY A 281 -23.89 0.26 -3.36
CA GLY A 281 -22.75 0.09 -2.46
C GLY A 281 -22.74 1.03 -1.28
N THR A 282 -21.57 1.11 -0.62
CA THR A 282 -21.35 1.95 0.56
C THR A 282 -20.03 2.69 0.47
N VAL A 283 -19.97 3.89 1.05
CA VAL A 283 -18.73 4.66 1.21
C VAL A 283 -18.61 5.17 2.64
N ARG A 284 -17.46 4.93 3.26
CA ARG A 284 -17.07 5.52 4.55
C ARG A 284 -15.85 6.40 4.33
N ILE A 285 -15.90 7.63 4.85
CA ILE A 285 -14.77 8.57 4.76
C ILE A 285 -14.24 8.83 6.15
N VAL A 286 -12.92 8.82 6.30
CA VAL A 286 -12.19 9.26 7.49
C VAL A 286 -11.13 10.25 7.05
N ASP A 287 -11.23 11.46 7.57
CA ASP A 287 -10.27 12.54 7.32
C ASP A 287 -10.08 13.39 8.59
N GLY A 288 -9.34 14.49 8.51
CA GLY A 288 -9.04 15.36 9.64
C GLY A 288 -10.27 15.96 10.33
N SER A 289 -11.45 15.95 9.71
CA SER A 289 -12.70 16.41 10.34
C SER A 289 -13.21 15.41 11.39
N SER A 290 -12.99 14.13 11.19
CA SER A 290 -13.39 13.04 12.09
C SER A 290 -12.22 12.46 12.88
N PHE A 291 -10.99 12.55 12.35
CA PHE A 291 -9.76 12.06 12.94
C PHE A 291 -8.66 13.15 12.89
N PRO A 292 -8.66 14.11 13.82
CA PRO A 292 -7.86 15.33 13.72
C PRO A 292 -6.34 15.17 13.61
N VAL A 293 -5.78 14.08 14.12
CA VAL A 293 -4.31 13.84 14.07
C VAL A 293 -3.84 13.33 12.72
N THR A 294 -4.76 12.85 11.86
CA THR A 294 -4.37 12.17 10.63
C THR A 294 -3.77 13.12 9.60
N GLY A 295 -2.66 12.71 8.99
CA GLY A 295 -2.08 13.32 7.79
C GLY A 295 -2.51 12.61 6.49
N ILE A 296 -3.32 11.56 6.62
CA ILE A 296 -3.82 10.73 5.52
C ILE A 296 -5.34 10.64 5.62
N SER A 297 -6.04 10.87 4.53
CA SER A 297 -7.49 10.65 4.42
C SER A 297 -7.78 9.34 3.68
N LEU A 298 -8.93 8.75 4.01
CA LEU A 298 -9.39 7.46 3.52
C LEU A 298 -10.85 7.55 3.05
N ALA A 299 -11.15 6.93 1.90
CA ALA A 299 -12.48 6.41 1.62
C ALA A 299 -12.45 4.88 1.54
N LEU A 300 -13.21 4.20 2.39
CA LEU A 300 -13.48 2.77 2.29
C LEU A 300 -14.73 2.58 1.44
N VAL A 301 -14.55 2.02 0.25
CA VAL A 301 -15.58 1.88 -0.77
C VAL A 301 -15.97 0.41 -0.91
N THR A 302 -17.27 0.15 -0.94
CA THR A 302 -17.84 -1.16 -1.32
C THR A 302 -18.74 -0.96 -2.51
N VAL A 303 -18.47 -1.67 -3.61
CA VAL A 303 -19.25 -1.62 -4.86
C VAL A 303 -19.88 -2.97 -5.10
N ASN A 304 -21.21 -3.03 -5.20
CA ASN A 304 -21.93 -4.26 -5.47
C ASN A 304 -21.79 -4.71 -6.94
N PRO A 305 -21.98 -6.00 -7.27
CA PRO A 305 -21.91 -6.48 -8.65
C PRO A 305 -22.80 -5.70 -9.61
N GLY A 306 -22.26 -5.38 -10.79
CA GLY A 306 -22.96 -4.60 -11.83
C GLY A 306 -22.94 -3.10 -11.61
N HIS A 307 -22.18 -2.62 -10.64
CA HIS A 307 -22.00 -1.21 -10.32
C HIS A 307 -20.54 -0.80 -10.39
N MET A 308 -20.30 0.53 -10.32
CA MET A 308 -18.96 1.11 -10.34
C MET A 308 -18.87 2.36 -9.44
N ARG A 309 -17.70 2.62 -8.92
CA ARG A 309 -17.29 3.95 -8.48
C ARG A 309 -17.26 4.83 -9.72
N GLU A 310 -18.01 5.93 -9.71
CA GLU A 310 -18.21 6.80 -10.88
C GLU A 310 -16.88 7.30 -11.50
N ILE A 311 -16.97 7.86 -12.68
CA ILE A 311 -15.82 8.55 -13.32
C ILE A 311 -15.54 9.85 -12.54
N HIS A 312 -14.33 9.98 -12.02
CA HIS A 312 -13.93 11.09 -11.16
C HIS A 312 -12.41 11.33 -11.24
N TRP A 313 -11.93 12.35 -10.52
CA TRP A 313 -10.52 12.63 -10.31
C TRP A 313 -10.30 13.35 -8.98
N HIS A 314 -9.03 13.39 -8.56
CA HIS A 314 -8.59 14.02 -7.33
C HIS A 314 -7.51 15.06 -7.61
N SER A 315 -7.37 16.06 -6.72
CA SER A 315 -6.27 17.03 -6.75
C SER A 315 -4.96 16.49 -6.15
N ASN A 316 -5.02 15.36 -5.45
CA ASN A 316 -3.90 14.66 -4.84
C ASN A 316 -3.73 13.28 -5.49
N ASP A 317 -2.54 12.71 -5.38
CA ASP A 317 -2.30 11.34 -5.78
C ASP A 317 -3.12 10.39 -4.91
N GLU A 318 -3.67 9.36 -5.53
CA GLU A 318 -4.47 8.33 -4.87
C GLU A 318 -3.69 7.03 -4.78
N TRP A 319 -3.54 6.49 -3.58
CA TRP A 319 -3.03 5.15 -3.32
C TRP A 319 -4.21 4.24 -3.02
N GLN A 320 -4.29 3.09 -3.69
CA GLN A 320 -5.41 2.15 -3.57
C GLN A 320 -4.95 0.83 -2.96
N TYR A 321 -5.83 0.21 -2.17
CA TYR A 321 -5.67 -1.17 -1.73
C TYR A 321 -6.96 -1.95 -1.92
N TYR A 322 -6.89 -3.07 -2.62
CA TYR A 322 -8.05 -3.91 -2.92
C TYR A 322 -8.17 -5.02 -1.88
N ILE A 323 -9.23 -4.97 -1.06
CA ILE A 323 -9.46 -5.88 0.06
C ILE A 323 -10.14 -7.17 -0.41
N SER A 324 -11.16 -7.06 -1.27
CA SER A 324 -11.92 -8.19 -1.78
C SER A 324 -12.56 -7.91 -3.13
N GLY A 325 -12.88 -8.96 -3.88
CA GLY A 325 -13.50 -8.86 -5.21
C GLY A 325 -12.49 -8.64 -6.33
N THR A 326 -13.00 -8.29 -7.50
CA THR A 326 -12.22 -7.98 -8.71
C THR A 326 -12.71 -6.68 -9.33
N ALA A 327 -11.80 -5.88 -9.84
CA ALA A 327 -12.10 -4.57 -10.39
C ALA A 327 -11.42 -4.34 -11.73
N ARG A 328 -11.99 -3.43 -12.52
CA ARG A 328 -11.35 -2.83 -13.68
C ARG A 328 -11.33 -1.32 -13.53
N GLN A 329 -10.20 -0.72 -13.84
CA GLN A 329 -9.99 0.71 -13.83
C GLN A 329 -9.32 1.13 -15.13
N THR A 330 -9.85 2.15 -15.80
CA THR A 330 -9.10 2.88 -16.83
C THR A 330 -8.69 4.22 -16.24
N ALA A 331 -7.42 4.57 -16.38
CA ALA A 331 -6.90 5.89 -16.03
C ALA A 331 -6.55 6.67 -17.30
N PHE A 332 -7.10 7.87 -17.41
CA PHE A 332 -6.81 8.82 -18.50
C PHE A 332 -5.85 9.90 -18.01
N ALA A 333 -4.70 10.04 -18.68
CA ALA A 333 -3.54 10.83 -18.26
C ALA A 333 -3.34 12.13 -19.06
N SER A 334 -4.33 12.64 -19.80
CA SER A 334 -4.20 13.75 -20.76
C SER A 334 -3.52 13.35 -22.07
N ALA A 335 -3.40 14.30 -23.01
CA ALA A 335 -2.72 14.15 -24.30
C ALA A 335 -3.15 12.92 -25.14
N GLY A 336 -4.34 12.36 -24.85
CA GLY A 336 -4.84 11.13 -25.50
C GLY A 336 -4.25 9.85 -24.92
N GLU A 337 -3.63 9.88 -23.77
CA GLU A 337 -3.05 8.71 -23.10
C GLU A 337 -4.04 8.12 -22.10
N ALA A 338 -4.32 6.82 -22.24
CA ALA A 338 -5.19 6.08 -21.34
C ALA A 338 -4.75 4.63 -21.26
N ARG A 339 -4.86 4.02 -20.06
CA ARG A 339 -4.56 2.61 -19.86
C ARG A 339 -5.50 1.97 -18.86
N THR A 340 -5.87 0.74 -19.16
CA THR A 340 -6.77 -0.08 -18.34
C THR A 340 -5.99 -1.12 -17.55
N PHE A 341 -6.42 -1.34 -16.30
CA PHE A 341 -5.84 -2.29 -15.36
C PHE A 341 -6.93 -3.13 -14.73
N ASP A 342 -6.64 -4.42 -14.50
CA ASP A 342 -7.48 -5.32 -13.73
C ASP A 342 -6.86 -5.53 -12.34
N TYR A 343 -7.69 -5.42 -11.28
CA TYR A 343 -7.28 -5.55 -9.88
C TYR A 343 -8.03 -6.67 -9.20
N GLN A 344 -7.43 -7.21 -8.15
CA GLN A 344 -8.03 -8.19 -7.25
C GLN A 344 -7.52 -8.00 -5.82
N ALA A 345 -8.06 -8.76 -4.88
CA ALA A 345 -7.65 -8.71 -3.47
C ALA A 345 -6.13 -8.85 -3.32
N GLY A 346 -5.50 -7.97 -2.51
CA GLY A 346 -4.06 -7.87 -2.31
C GLY A 346 -3.32 -7.03 -3.36
N ALA A 347 -4.01 -6.48 -4.36
CA ALA A 347 -3.43 -5.53 -5.29
C ALA A 347 -3.37 -4.12 -4.69
N VAL A 348 -2.31 -3.40 -5.05
CA VAL A 348 -2.13 -1.98 -4.82
C VAL A 348 -2.33 -1.24 -6.14
N GLY A 349 -3.08 -0.15 -6.11
CA GLY A 349 -3.21 0.80 -7.20
C GLY A 349 -2.57 2.13 -6.86
N TYR A 350 -2.22 2.90 -7.88
CA TYR A 350 -1.78 4.29 -7.74
C TYR A 350 -2.30 5.11 -8.90
N VAL A 351 -3.00 6.18 -8.60
CA VAL A 351 -3.50 7.10 -9.62
C VAL A 351 -2.88 8.47 -9.36
N PRO A 352 -2.01 8.95 -10.25
CA PRO A 352 -1.49 10.31 -10.15
C PRO A 352 -2.61 11.36 -10.14
N SER A 353 -2.38 12.45 -9.44
CA SER A 353 -3.32 13.56 -9.35
C SER A 353 -3.81 14.03 -10.72
N ASN A 354 -5.07 14.41 -10.79
CA ASN A 354 -5.78 14.86 -12.00
C ASN A 354 -6.05 13.79 -13.08
N TYR A 355 -5.59 12.54 -12.91
CA TYR A 355 -5.97 11.47 -13.84
C TYR A 355 -7.44 11.12 -13.63
N ILE A 356 -8.23 11.21 -14.71
CA ILE A 356 -9.63 10.77 -14.68
C ILE A 356 -9.68 9.26 -14.65
N HIS A 357 -10.44 8.68 -13.73
CA HIS A 357 -10.57 7.24 -13.60
C HIS A 357 -11.92 6.82 -13.05
N TYR A 358 -12.19 5.52 -13.05
CA TYR A 358 -13.33 4.85 -12.44
C TYR A 358 -12.89 3.49 -11.90
N ILE A 359 -13.67 2.89 -11.01
CA ILE A 359 -13.42 1.52 -10.55
C ILE A 359 -14.72 0.71 -10.70
N GLU A 360 -14.75 -0.21 -11.67
CA GLU A 360 -15.87 -1.09 -11.96
C GLU A 360 -15.72 -2.41 -11.23
N ASN A 361 -16.79 -2.89 -10.60
CA ASN A 361 -16.85 -4.26 -10.07
C ASN A 361 -17.07 -5.25 -11.21
N THR A 362 -16.04 -5.98 -11.61
CA THR A 362 -16.09 -6.99 -12.67
C THR A 362 -16.48 -8.38 -12.16
N GLY A 363 -16.64 -8.53 -10.84
CA GLY A 363 -16.94 -9.78 -10.16
C GLY A 363 -18.43 -10.03 -9.96
N LYS A 364 -18.71 -11.16 -9.28
CA LYS A 364 -20.07 -11.56 -8.87
C LYS A 364 -20.30 -11.36 -7.37
N THR A 365 -19.32 -10.87 -6.65
CA THR A 365 -19.33 -10.55 -5.21
C THR A 365 -19.06 -9.09 -5.00
N PRO A 366 -19.40 -8.50 -3.85
CA PRO A 366 -19.02 -7.14 -3.56
C PRO A 366 -17.51 -6.93 -3.67
N LEU A 367 -17.13 -5.87 -4.38
CA LEU A 367 -15.79 -5.33 -4.43
C LEU A 367 -15.60 -4.39 -3.25
N GLN A 368 -14.52 -4.56 -2.47
CA GLN A 368 -14.15 -3.63 -1.41
C GLN A 368 -12.71 -3.17 -1.59
N PHE A 369 -12.51 -1.87 -1.55
CA PHE A 369 -11.19 -1.25 -1.70
C PHE A 369 -11.11 0.07 -0.92
N MET A 370 -9.90 0.57 -0.78
CA MET A 370 -9.56 1.82 -0.13
C MET A 370 -9.02 2.81 -1.16
N GLU A 371 -9.49 4.05 -1.09
CA GLU A 371 -8.90 5.23 -1.70
C GLU A 371 -8.17 6.00 -0.59
N ILE A 372 -6.86 6.15 -0.68
CA ILE A 372 -6.00 6.69 0.37
C ILE A 372 -5.20 7.88 -0.20
N PHE A 373 -5.19 8.99 0.55
CA PHE A 373 -4.61 10.25 0.09
C PHE A 373 -3.68 10.84 1.14
N ARG A 374 -2.51 11.31 0.73
CA ARG A 374 -1.58 12.06 1.58
C ARG A 374 -2.09 13.49 1.81
N THR A 375 -3.23 13.61 2.45
CA THR A 375 -3.85 14.86 2.86
C THR A 375 -4.77 14.61 4.04
N ASN A 376 -4.99 15.62 4.88
CA ASN A 376 -5.93 15.53 5.98
C ASN A 376 -7.39 15.80 5.58
N LYS A 377 -7.69 15.97 4.28
CA LYS A 377 -9.03 16.23 3.76
C LYS A 377 -9.31 15.39 2.54
N TYR A 378 -10.41 14.63 2.57
CA TYR A 378 -10.87 13.90 1.40
C TYR A 378 -11.58 14.83 0.43
N GLU A 379 -11.16 14.81 -0.85
CA GLU A 379 -11.78 15.61 -1.92
C GLU A 379 -11.75 14.82 -3.24
N ASP A 380 -12.86 14.88 -4.00
CA ASP A 380 -12.97 14.34 -5.34
C ASP A 380 -13.87 15.21 -6.22
N PHE A 381 -13.70 15.13 -7.53
CA PHE A 381 -14.51 15.79 -8.54
C PHE A 381 -15.24 14.74 -9.37
N SER A 382 -16.56 14.79 -9.36
CA SER A 382 -17.43 13.94 -10.17
C SER A 382 -17.55 14.47 -11.59
N LEU A 383 -17.24 13.66 -12.60
CA LEU A 383 -17.41 14.02 -14.00
C LEU A 383 -18.90 14.29 -14.33
N ALA A 384 -19.78 13.41 -13.88
CA ALA A 384 -21.20 13.50 -14.14
C ALA A 384 -21.83 14.76 -13.51
N GLN A 385 -21.49 15.05 -12.24
CA GLN A 385 -21.93 16.26 -11.57
C GLN A 385 -21.39 17.51 -12.25
N TRP A 386 -20.10 17.54 -12.60
CA TRP A 386 -19.49 18.69 -13.29
C TRP A 386 -20.25 19.03 -14.56
N MET A 387 -20.49 18.05 -15.42
CA MET A 387 -21.30 18.26 -16.64
C MET A 387 -22.74 18.69 -16.33
N GLY A 388 -23.35 18.10 -15.29
CA GLY A 388 -24.75 18.37 -14.92
C GLY A 388 -25.01 19.78 -14.37
N VAL A 389 -23.99 20.44 -13.80
CA VAL A 389 -24.06 21.81 -13.30
C VAL A 389 -23.40 22.85 -14.21
N THR A 390 -22.70 22.41 -15.27
CA THR A 390 -22.13 23.28 -16.29
C THR A 390 -23.24 23.80 -17.21
N PRO A 391 -23.17 25.06 -17.69
CA PRO A 391 -24.14 25.56 -18.65
C PRO A 391 -24.30 24.62 -19.86
N PRO A 392 -25.53 24.17 -20.19
CA PRO A 392 -25.75 23.10 -21.19
C PRO A 392 -25.10 23.34 -22.55
N TRP A 393 -25.11 24.59 -23.02
CA TRP A 393 -24.53 24.94 -24.33
C TRP A 393 -23.01 24.72 -24.41
N LEU A 394 -22.29 24.81 -23.28
CA LEU A 394 -20.86 24.51 -23.23
C LEU A 394 -20.63 23.01 -23.40
N VAL A 395 -21.32 22.19 -22.60
CA VAL A 395 -21.19 20.72 -22.70
C VAL A 395 -21.63 20.21 -24.07
N GLN A 396 -22.74 20.76 -24.61
CA GLN A 396 -23.22 20.40 -25.94
C GLN A 396 -22.25 20.82 -27.06
N GLY A 397 -21.59 21.98 -26.89
CA GLY A 397 -20.58 22.47 -27.83
C GLY A 397 -19.33 21.60 -27.85
N ASP A 398 -18.86 21.16 -26.66
CA ASP A 398 -17.67 20.32 -26.51
C ASP A 398 -17.91 18.87 -27.00
N LEU A 399 -19.02 18.26 -26.57
CA LEU A 399 -19.24 16.82 -26.71
C LEU A 399 -20.28 16.45 -27.76
N ASN A 400 -20.92 17.42 -28.41
CA ASN A 400 -22.00 17.22 -29.39
C ASN A 400 -23.14 16.32 -28.85
N VAL A 401 -23.54 16.51 -27.60
CA VAL A 401 -24.58 15.75 -26.96
C VAL A 401 -25.94 16.42 -27.04
N SER A 402 -27.01 15.62 -26.97
CA SER A 402 -28.37 16.12 -27.06
C SER A 402 -28.86 16.81 -25.78
N GLN A 403 -29.94 17.60 -25.89
CA GLN A 403 -30.62 18.14 -24.71
C GLN A 403 -31.20 17.04 -23.82
N SER A 404 -31.63 15.92 -24.39
CA SER A 404 -32.10 14.76 -23.61
C SER A 404 -30.98 14.21 -22.72
N PHE A 405 -29.77 14.06 -23.27
CA PHE A 405 -28.61 13.66 -22.48
C PHE A 405 -28.35 14.63 -21.32
N MET A 406 -28.37 15.95 -21.58
CA MET A 406 -28.16 16.97 -20.54
C MET A 406 -29.20 16.90 -19.42
N ASN A 407 -30.44 16.53 -19.73
CA ASN A 407 -31.52 16.44 -18.75
C ASN A 407 -31.36 15.25 -17.79
N GLU A 408 -30.64 14.21 -18.21
CA GLU A 408 -30.37 13.00 -17.38
C GLU A 408 -29.14 13.15 -16.48
N LEU A 409 -28.30 14.16 -16.69
CA LEU A 409 -27.10 14.35 -15.88
C LEU A 409 -27.43 14.73 -14.43
N PRO A 410 -26.81 14.07 -13.45
CA PRO A 410 -27.03 14.37 -12.04
C PRO A 410 -26.43 15.74 -11.69
N LYS A 411 -27.13 16.49 -10.84
CA LYS A 411 -26.63 17.75 -10.28
C LYS A 411 -25.94 17.59 -8.93
N THR A 412 -26.00 16.40 -8.38
CA THR A 412 -25.30 16.00 -7.17
C THR A 412 -24.37 14.86 -7.49
N LYS A 413 -23.30 14.73 -6.71
CA LYS A 413 -22.30 13.66 -6.90
C LYS A 413 -22.95 12.30 -6.65
N PRO A 414 -22.97 11.37 -7.65
CA PRO A 414 -23.55 10.04 -7.45
C PRO A 414 -22.66 9.11 -6.62
N ILE A 415 -21.35 9.24 -6.70
CA ILE A 415 -20.28 8.47 -6.07
C ILE A 415 -20.24 7.01 -6.57
N ILE A 416 -21.30 6.23 -6.38
CA ILE A 416 -21.43 4.85 -6.90
C ILE A 416 -22.65 4.80 -7.82
N VAL A 417 -22.50 4.27 -9.00
CA VAL A 417 -23.53 4.16 -10.04
C VAL A 417 -23.72 2.73 -10.51
#